data_997eae843dfb47a9be6724607ce57a23
#
_entry.id   997eae843dfb47a9be6724607ce57a23
#
_cell.length_a   1.000
_cell.length_b   1.000
_cell.length_c   1.000
_cell.angle_alpha   90.00
_cell.angle_beta   90.00
_cell.angle_gamma   90.00
#
_symmetry.space_group_name_H-M   'P 1'
#
loop_
_entity.id
_entity.type
_entity.pdbx_description
1 polymer ?
#
loop_
_entity_poly.entity_id
_entity_poly.type
_entity_poly.pdbx_seq_one_letter_code
_entity_poly.pdbx_strand_id
1 'polypeptide(L)'
;TLFRSPCEPRPWTEAERPATFVELHVEQGRHLVDVGQAVGVGSGIWPHGRFRFDFAGEANHAGTTRMEDRRDPMLTYAVTSLAANKQARLSGQRATFGRVEVTPNGTNAVPSHVTAWLDARCETEGTLDQLLSVITRQAQERAERDGTRLTVTTESVSGPVRFDAGLAARVAADHEGGAWPLIPTQAGHDAGILAEAGIPTAMLFVRNPTGVSHSPEEHAEPADCLVGVAALADTLERLAS
;
A
#
# COMPACT_ATOMS: atom_id res chain seq x y z
N THR A 1 -16.64 -7.17 1.97
CA THR A 1 -17.07 -8.55 1.68
C THR A 1 -16.15 -9.06 0.59
N LEU A 2 -15.13 -9.82 0.95
CA LEU A 2 -14.26 -10.51 0.01
C LEU A 2 -15.10 -11.58 -0.70
N PHE A 3 -15.23 -11.49 -1.98
CA PHE A 3 -15.72 -12.56 -2.82
C PHE A 3 -14.73 -13.73 -2.72
N ARG A 4 -15.00 -14.70 -1.86
CA ARG A 4 -14.38 -16.01 -1.98
C ARG A 4 -15.11 -16.75 -3.08
N SER A 5 -14.47 -16.90 -4.22
CA SER A 5 -14.91 -17.86 -5.23
C SER A 5 -14.89 -19.27 -4.62
N PRO A 6 -15.93 -20.09 -4.82
CA PRO A 6 -15.97 -21.45 -4.30
C PRO A 6 -15.05 -22.44 -5.04
N CYS A 7 -14.26 -21.98 -6.02
CA CYS A 7 -13.27 -22.80 -6.68
C CYS A 7 -11.98 -22.84 -5.86
N GLU A 8 -11.59 -23.99 -5.34
CA GLU A 8 -10.23 -24.20 -4.86
C GLU A 8 -9.26 -23.91 -6.03
N PRO A 9 -8.24 -23.05 -5.83
CA PRO A 9 -7.27 -22.78 -6.87
C PRO A 9 -6.50 -24.07 -7.18
N ARG A 10 -6.69 -24.62 -8.36
CA ARG A 10 -5.85 -25.71 -8.86
C ARG A 10 -4.59 -25.12 -9.50
N PRO A 11 -3.44 -25.77 -9.37
CA PRO A 11 -2.27 -25.34 -10.12
C PRO A 11 -2.53 -25.44 -11.64
N TRP A 12 -2.04 -24.46 -12.38
CA TRP A 12 -2.10 -24.49 -13.83
C TRP A 12 -1.26 -25.66 -14.37
N THR A 13 -1.77 -26.33 -15.39
CA THR A 13 -0.95 -27.23 -16.20
C THR A 13 0.02 -26.38 -17.02
N GLU A 14 1.13 -26.98 -17.47
CA GLU A 14 2.13 -26.27 -18.27
C GLU A 14 1.54 -25.67 -19.56
N ALA A 15 0.55 -26.33 -20.15
CA ALA A 15 -0.17 -25.86 -21.34
C ALA A 15 -1.15 -24.68 -21.06
N GLU A 16 -1.58 -24.50 -19.82
CA GLU A 16 -2.47 -23.43 -19.41
C GLU A 16 -1.72 -22.20 -18.89
N ARG A 17 -0.42 -22.33 -18.64
CA ARG A 17 0.42 -21.24 -18.12
C ARG A 17 0.65 -20.19 -19.22
N PRO A 18 0.28 -18.92 -19.00
CA PRO A 18 0.56 -17.88 -19.99
C PRO A 18 2.09 -17.71 -20.15
N ALA A 19 2.53 -17.49 -21.38
CA ALA A 19 3.93 -17.22 -21.67
C ALA A 19 4.37 -15.87 -21.10
N THR A 20 3.43 -14.90 -21.08
CA THR A 20 3.65 -13.52 -20.62
C THR A 20 2.33 -12.93 -20.15
N PHE A 21 2.37 -11.99 -19.22
CA PHE A 21 1.21 -11.23 -18.79
C PHE A 21 1.49 -9.74 -18.84
N VAL A 22 0.56 -8.98 -19.39
CA VAL A 22 0.62 -7.50 -19.40
C VAL A 22 -0.69 -6.95 -18.87
N GLU A 23 -0.61 -6.13 -17.84
CA GLU A 23 -1.76 -5.45 -17.23
C GLU A 23 -1.74 -3.96 -17.57
N LEU A 24 -2.88 -3.41 -18.01
CA LEU A 24 -3.09 -1.97 -18.16
C LEU A 24 -3.93 -1.47 -16.99
N HIS A 25 -3.42 -0.52 -16.24
CA HIS A 25 -4.10 0.03 -15.07
C HIS A 25 -3.93 1.55 -14.99
N VAL A 26 -4.84 2.25 -14.31
CA VAL A 26 -4.61 3.66 -13.97
C VAL A 26 -3.51 3.77 -12.92
N GLU A 27 -2.62 4.76 -13.04
CA GLU A 27 -1.65 5.04 -11.98
C GLU A 27 -2.38 5.49 -10.72
N GLN A 28 -2.16 4.79 -9.61
CA GLN A 28 -2.67 5.16 -8.29
C GLN A 28 -1.68 6.06 -7.54
N GLY A 29 -1.05 6.98 -8.28
CA GLY A 29 -0.02 7.91 -7.84
C GLY A 29 0.01 9.14 -8.74
N ARG A 30 1.13 9.89 -8.71
CA ARG A 30 1.29 11.15 -9.45
C ARG A 30 2.56 11.21 -10.31
N HIS A 31 3.29 10.14 -10.44
CA HIS A 31 4.58 10.18 -11.12
C HIS A 31 4.42 10.62 -12.59
N LEU A 32 3.42 10.07 -13.29
CA LEU A 32 3.17 10.42 -14.70
C LEU A 32 2.73 11.87 -14.89
N VAL A 33 2.00 12.44 -13.92
CA VAL A 33 1.69 13.87 -13.89
C VAL A 33 2.96 14.70 -13.76
N ASP A 34 3.80 14.33 -12.80
CA ASP A 34 5.01 15.09 -12.47
C ASP A 34 6.04 15.08 -13.62
N VAL A 35 6.09 13.98 -14.41
CA VAL A 35 6.97 13.87 -15.59
C VAL A 35 6.28 14.24 -16.91
N GLY A 36 4.99 14.59 -16.89
CA GLY A 36 4.24 15.01 -18.09
C GLY A 36 3.99 13.91 -19.12
N GLN A 37 3.94 12.63 -18.70
CA GLN A 37 3.73 11.48 -19.58
C GLN A 37 2.31 10.92 -19.42
N ALA A 38 1.69 10.49 -20.54
CA ALA A 38 0.36 9.86 -20.53
C ALA A 38 0.41 8.40 -20.07
N VAL A 39 1.52 7.71 -20.36
CA VAL A 39 1.73 6.28 -20.08
C VAL A 39 3.10 6.05 -19.46
N GLY A 40 3.20 5.06 -18.61
CA GLY A 40 4.46 4.56 -18.04
C GLY A 40 4.42 3.05 -17.87
N VAL A 41 5.55 2.45 -17.56
CA VAL A 41 5.72 1.00 -17.40
C VAL A 41 6.11 0.67 -15.97
N GLY A 42 5.44 -0.32 -15.38
CA GLY A 42 5.72 -0.76 -14.02
C GLY A 42 7.08 -1.47 -13.91
N SER A 43 7.90 -1.08 -12.93
CA SER A 43 9.16 -1.76 -12.62
C SER A 43 9.03 -2.80 -11.52
N GLY A 44 7.99 -2.71 -10.70
CA GLY A 44 7.72 -3.61 -9.59
C GLY A 44 6.81 -3.00 -8.53
N ILE A 45 6.50 -3.79 -7.51
CA ILE A 45 5.66 -3.38 -6.37
C ILE A 45 6.54 -3.31 -5.12
N TRP A 46 6.39 -2.25 -4.36
CA TRP A 46 7.10 -2.07 -3.08
C TRP A 46 6.68 -3.11 -2.04
N PRO A 47 7.60 -3.57 -1.19
CA PRO A 47 7.24 -4.36 -0.02
C PRO A 47 6.32 -3.57 0.90
N HIS A 48 5.38 -4.31 1.50
CA HIS A 48 4.40 -3.72 2.41
C HIS A 48 4.05 -4.65 3.55
N GLY A 49 3.60 -4.07 4.67
CA GLY A 49 3.15 -4.82 5.82
C GLY A 49 1.90 -4.25 6.45
N ARG A 50 1.10 -5.14 7.06
CA ARG A 50 -0.05 -4.79 7.88
C ARG A 50 0.18 -5.26 9.30
N PHE A 51 0.03 -4.33 10.23
CA PHE A 51 0.34 -4.52 11.63
C PHE A 51 -0.82 -4.05 12.49
N ARG A 52 -1.23 -4.88 13.43
CA ARG A 52 -2.24 -4.53 14.42
C ARG A 52 -1.56 -4.04 15.69
N PHE A 53 -1.97 -2.88 16.16
CA PHE A 53 -1.55 -2.25 17.40
C PHE A 53 -2.71 -2.28 18.39
N ASP A 54 -2.54 -2.99 19.48
CA ASP A 54 -3.51 -3.08 20.57
C ASP A 54 -3.00 -2.26 21.75
N PHE A 55 -3.71 -1.17 22.08
CA PHE A 55 -3.43 -0.30 23.20
C PHE A 55 -4.43 -0.56 24.31
N ALA A 56 -3.99 -1.08 25.45
CA ALA A 56 -4.83 -1.36 26.61
C ALA A 56 -4.57 -0.34 27.72
N GLY A 57 -5.64 0.23 28.24
CA GLY A 57 -5.64 1.20 29.33
C GLY A 57 -6.75 0.90 30.34
N GLU A 58 -7.33 1.93 30.92
CA GLU A 58 -8.36 1.80 31.97
C GLU A 58 -9.58 2.68 31.64
N ALA A 59 -10.75 2.05 31.51
CA ALA A 59 -11.99 2.79 31.33
C ALA A 59 -12.36 3.55 32.60
N ASN A 60 -12.78 4.79 32.44
CA ASN A 60 -13.19 5.61 33.55
C ASN A 60 -14.17 6.71 33.11
N HIS A 61 -14.78 7.42 34.05
CA HIS A 61 -15.70 8.50 33.76
C HIS A 61 -14.95 9.75 33.30
N ALA A 62 -15.28 10.28 32.11
CA ALA A 62 -14.55 11.40 31.49
C ALA A 62 -14.61 12.71 32.31
N GLY A 63 -15.67 12.92 33.08
CA GLY A 63 -15.86 14.15 33.87
C GLY A 63 -15.28 14.08 35.27
N THR A 64 -15.30 12.93 35.94
CA THR A 64 -14.88 12.79 37.33
C THR A 64 -13.45 12.32 37.52
N THR A 65 -12.85 11.67 36.52
CA THR A 65 -11.47 11.20 36.60
C THR A 65 -10.51 12.33 36.28
N ARG A 66 -9.64 12.67 37.23
CA ARG A 66 -8.63 13.71 37.05
C ARG A 66 -7.66 13.30 35.93
N MET A 67 -7.05 14.28 35.26
CA MET A 67 -6.17 14.01 34.12
C MET A 67 -4.95 13.17 34.49
N GLU A 68 -4.37 13.41 35.66
CA GLU A 68 -3.22 12.70 36.19
C GLU A 68 -3.50 11.24 36.59
N ASP A 69 -4.77 10.88 36.81
CA ASP A 69 -5.18 9.52 37.21
C ASP A 69 -5.56 8.65 35.99
N ARG A 70 -5.52 9.20 34.77
CA ARG A 70 -5.96 8.50 33.55
C ARG A 70 -4.89 7.59 33.00
N ARG A 71 -5.33 6.43 32.51
CA ARG A 71 -4.56 5.51 31.66
C ARG A 71 -5.30 5.39 30.32
N ASP A 72 -5.21 6.42 29.52
CA ASP A 72 -6.02 6.61 28.32
C ASP A 72 -5.29 6.08 27.08
N PRO A 73 -5.69 4.90 26.53
CA PRO A 73 -5.04 4.33 25.36
C PRO A 73 -5.32 5.12 24.08
N MET A 74 -6.34 5.98 24.05
CA MET A 74 -6.61 6.88 22.92
C MET A 74 -5.50 7.92 22.75
N LEU A 75 -4.96 8.45 23.84
CA LEU A 75 -3.84 9.39 23.79
C LEU A 75 -2.56 8.69 23.33
N THR A 76 -2.32 7.48 23.81
CA THR A 76 -1.17 6.67 23.36
C THR A 76 -1.26 6.38 21.86
N TYR A 77 -2.43 5.95 21.37
CA TYR A 77 -2.68 5.77 19.95
C TYR A 77 -2.50 7.05 19.14
N ALA A 78 -3.08 8.17 19.57
CA ALA A 78 -3.02 9.44 18.84
C ALA A 78 -1.58 9.91 18.64
N VAL A 79 -0.74 9.82 19.68
CA VAL A 79 0.69 10.16 19.59
C VAL A 79 1.43 9.16 18.69
N THR A 80 1.10 7.86 18.75
CA THR A 80 1.67 6.84 17.89
C THR A 80 1.33 7.11 16.42
N SER A 81 0.08 7.49 16.11
CA SER A 81 -0.35 7.82 14.75
C SER A 81 0.40 9.04 14.19
N LEU A 82 0.58 10.09 15.00
CA LEU A 82 1.38 11.25 14.62
C LEU A 82 2.85 10.88 14.41
N ALA A 83 3.41 10.02 15.26
CA ALA A 83 4.77 9.54 15.13
C ALA A 83 4.96 8.73 13.85
N ALA A 84 4.05 7.83 13.52
CA ALA A 84 4.07 7.05 12.28
C ALA A 84 4.05 7.95 11.04
N ASN A 85 3.15 8.95 11.00
CA ASN A 85 3.09 9.93 9.92
C ASN A 85 4.41 10.70 9.79
N LYS A 86 4.98 11.17 10.90
CA LYS A 86 6.25 11.90 10.91
C LYS A 86 7.41 11.05 10.38
N GLN A 87 7.54 9.81 10.86
CA GLN A 87 8.64 8.92 10.44
C GLN A 87 8.54 8.55 8.96
N ALA A 88 7.34 8.24 8.47
CA ALA A 88 7.11 7.95 7.07
C ALA A 88 7.48 9.16 6.18
N ARG A 89 7.07 10.39 6.57
CA ARG A 89 7.43 11.60 5.83
C ARG A 89 8.94 11.87 5.81
N LEU A 90 9.62 11.67 6.92
CA LEU A 90 11.07 11.90 7.02
C LEU A 90 11.88 10.90 6.18
N SER A 91 11.39 9.69 6.02
CA SER A 91 12.05 8.63 5.24
C SER A 91 11.55 8.48 3.81
N GLY A 92 10.55 9.28 3.38
CA GLY A 92 9.94 9.16 2.05
C GLY A 92 9.04 7.93 1.87
N GLN A 93 8.72 7.24 2.97
CA GLN A 93 7.93 6.02 2.98
C GLN A 93 6.43 6.31 3.18
N ARG A 94 5.60 5.26 3.30
CA ARG A 94 4.16 5.36 3.55
C ARG A 94 3.81 4.62 4.83
N ALA A 95 3.02 5.25 5.72
CA ALA A 95 2.49 4.66 6.93
C ALA A 95 1.13 5.27 7.25
N THR A 96 0.09 4.44 7.34
CA THR A 96 -1.28 4.89 7.53
C THR A 96 -2.00 3.99 8.52
N PHE A 97 -2.54 4.57 9.60
CA PHE A 97 -3.55 3.91 10.41
C PHE A 97 -4.92 4.14 9.77
N GLY A 98 -5.38 3.19 8.97
CA GLY A 98 -6.62 3.31 8.20
C GLY A 98 -7.86 2.76 8.88
N ARG A 99 -7.69 1.93 9.93
CA ARG A 99 -8.79 1.36 10.73
C ARG A 99 -8.47 1.52 12.20
N VAL A 100 -9.49 1.96 12.98
CA VAL A 100 -9.40 2.12 14.44
C VAL A 100 -10.70 1.61 15.07
N GLU A 101 -10.57 0.83 16.13
CA GLU A 101 -11.67 0.38 16.95
C GLU A 101 -11.43 0.81 18.40
N VAL A 102 -12.47 1.30 19.07
CA VAL A 102 -12.39 1.87 20.42
C VAL A 102 -13.43 1.22 21.32
N THR A 103 -13.05 0.88 22.54
CA THR A 103 -13.96 0.30 23.55
C THR A 103 -13.83 1.09 24.86
N PRO A 104 -14.95 1.52 25.45
CA PRO A 104 -16.35 1.36 25.09
C PRO A 104 -16.88 2.35 24.04
N ASN A 105 -16.06 3.23 23.47
CA ASN A 105 -16.43 4.22 22.44
C ASN A 105 -17.61 5.12 22.88
N GLY A 106 -17.59 5.57 24.11
CA GLY A 106 -18.61 6.44 24.69
C GLY A 106 -18.10 7.88 24.81
N THR A 107 -18.97 8.85 24.55
CA THR A 107 -18.63 10.29 24.58
C THR A 107 -18.16 10.77 25.98
N ASN A 108 -18.63 10.13 27.04
CA ASN A 108 -18.33 10.46 28.42
C ASN A 108 -17.45 9.45 29.15
N ALA A 109 -16.76 8.59 28.43
CA ALA A 109 -15.91 7.55 28.97
C ALA A 109 -14.47 7.68 28.45
N VAL A 110 -13.49 7.52 29.33
CA VAL A 110 -12.11 7.20 28.96
C VAL A 110 -12.09 5.79 28.40
N PRO A 111 -11.50 5.53 27.22
CA PRO A 111 -11.45 4.17 26.68
C PRO A 111 -10.64 3.21 27.56
N SER A 112 -10.98 1.91 27.51
CA SER A 112 -10.15 0.85 28.07
C SER A 112 -9.25 0.21 27.02
N HIS A 113 -9.64 0.30 25.75
CA HIS A 113 -8.92 -0.35 24.67
C HIS A 113 -9.05 0.42 23.34
N VAL A 114 -7.95 0.49 22.61
CA VAL A 114 -7.92 0.96 21.21
C VAL A 114 -7.16 -0.07 20.40
N THR A 115 -7.79 -0.58 19.34
CA THR A 115 -7.13 -1.39 18.33
C THR A 115 -6.99 -0.58 17.04
N ALA A 116 -5.79 -0.49 16.50
CA ALA A 116 -5.53 0.25 15.27
C ALA A 116 -4.68 -0.57 14.30
N TRP A 117 -4.95 -0.43 13.00
CA TRP A 117 -4.25 -1.16 11.94
C TRP A 117 -3.39 -0.21 11.11
N LEU A 118 -2.08 -0.49 11.13
CA LEU A 118 -1.08 0.21 10.33
C LEU A 118 -0.86 -0.53 9.01
N ASP A 119 -1.04 0.14 7.89
CA ASP A 119 -0.50 -0.23 6.57
C ASP A 119 0.79 0.57 6.35
N ALA A 120 1.91 -0.12 6.13
CA ALA A 120 3.21 0.49 5.86
C ALA A 120 3.76 -0.04 4.54
N ARG A 121 4.26 0.87 3.67
CA ARG A 121 4.84 0.56 2.36
C ARG A 121 6.15 1.28 2.19
N CYS A 122 7.18 0.54 1.84
CA CYS A 122 8.55 1.03 1.79
C CYS A 122 9.28 0.57 0.53
N GLU A 123 10.30 1.29 0.13
CA GLU A 123 11.09 0.98 -1.06
C GLU A 123 11.82 -0.38 -0.96
N THR A 124 12.23 -0.76 0.25
CA THR A 124 12.90 -2.03 0.53
C THR A 124 12.36 -2.69 1.80
N GLU A 125 12.56 -4.01 1.94
CA GLU A 125 12.24 -4.73 3.18
C GLU A 125 12.98 -4.14 4.39
N GLY A 126 14.26 -3.81 4.24
CA GLY A 126 15.05 -3.22 5.33
C GLY A 126 14.51 -1.86 5.78
N THR A 127 13.99 -1.03 4.87
CA THR A 127 13.35 0.24 5.24
C THR A 127 11.99 0.02 5.88
N LEU A 128 11.25 -1.04 5.51
CA LEU A 128 10.00 -1.43 6.16
C LEU A 128 10.23 -1.85 7.62
N ASP A 129 11.22 -2.73 7.84
CA ASP A 129 11.61 -3.18 9.19
C ASP A 129 12.07 -2.02 10.06
N GLN A 130 12.89 -1.12 9.50
CA GLN A 130 13.35 0.08 10.21
C GLN A 130 12.20 1.01 10.58
N LEU A 131 11.29 1.29 9.65
CA LEU A 131 10.13 2.14 9.89
C LEU A 131 9.24 1.56 11.00
N LEU A 132 8.91 0.26 10.91
CA LEU A 132 8.12 -0.43 11.93
C LEU A 132 8.81 -0.40 13.30
N SER A 133 10.11 -0.70 13.35
CA SER A 133 10.89 -0.68 14.59
C SER A 133 10.85 0.69 15.27
N VAL A 134 11.03 1.77 14.51
CA VAL A 134 11.01 3.13 15.07
C VAL A 134 9.62 3.50 15.57
N ILE A 135 8.55 3.19 14.80
CA ILE A 135 7.17 3.45 15.22
C ILE A 135 6.84 2.66 16.48
N THR A 136 7.15 1.37 16.52
CA THR A 136 6.88 0.49 17.67
C THR A 136 7.61 0.97 18.93
N ARG A 137 8.89 1.33 18.82
CA ARG A 137 9.65 1.88 19.94
C ARG A 137 9.02 3.16 20.49
N GLN A 138 8.66 4.11 19.62
CA GLN A 138 8.04 5.36 20.07
C GLN A 138 6.65 5.14 20.69
N ALA A 139 5.89 4.19 20.16
CA ALA A 139 4.61 3.77 20.73
C ALA A 139 4.79 3.14 22.11
N GLN A 140 5.80 2.28 22.31
CA GLN A 140 6.12 1.66 23.60
C GLN A 140 6.54 2.70 24.64
N GLU A 141 7.47 3.59 24.28
CA GLU A 141 7.89 4.70 25.16
C GLU A 141 6.73 5.61 25.56
N ARG A 142 5.76 5.79 24.65
CA ARG A 142 4.55 6.55 24.94
C ARG A 142 3.62 5.77 25.87
N ALA A 143 3.41 4.48 25.63
CA ALA A 143 2.58 3.63 26.47
C ALA A 143 3.08 3.60 27.93
N GLU A 144 4.38 3.49 28.12
CA GLU A 144 5.01 3.55 29.47
C GLU A 144 4.72 4.86 30.19
N ARG A 145 4.81 6.00 29.48
CA ARG A 145 4.50 7.32 30.06
C ARG A 145 3.03 7.49 30.43
N ASP A 146 2.13 6.93 29.61
CA ASP A 146 0.68 7.04 29.82
C ASP A 146 0.15 5.96 30.77
N GLY A 147 1.00 5.03 31.25
CA GLY A 147 0.57 3.91 32.08
C GLY A 147 -0.32 2.92 31.34
N THR A 148 -0.24 2.87 30.01
CA THR A 148 -0.96 1.92 29.15
C THR A 148 -0.06 0.76 28.72
N ARG A 149 -0.62 -0.25 28.04
CA ARG A 149 0.12 -1.37 27.46
C ARG A 149 -0.06 -1.41 25.97
N LEU A 150 1.01 -1.71 25.25
CA LEU A 150 1.03 -1.92 23.82
C LEU A 150 1.34 -3.37 23.48
N THR A 151 0.58 -3.94 22.55
CA THR A 151 0.92 -5.19 21.84
C THR A 151 0.88 -4.92 20.35
N VAL A 152 1.94 -5.33 19.64
CA VAL A 152 1.99 -5.22 18.17
C VAL A 152 2.00 -6.62 17.57
N THR A 153 1.10 -6.85 16.62
CA THR A 153 0.97 -8.14 15.92
C THR A 153 1.15 -7.91 14.43
N THR A 154 2.05 -8.64 13.81
CA THR A 154 2.17 -8.68 12.35
C THR A 154 1.04 -9.53 11.78
N GLU A 155 0.19 -8.95 10.93
CA GLU A 155 -0.90 -9.67 10.27
C GLU A 155 -0.48 -10.19 8.89
N SER A 156 0.28 -9.39 8.14
CA SER A 156 0.85 -9.81 6.87
C SER A 156 2.08 -8.97 6.52
N VAL A 157 3.03 -9.58 5.84
CA VAL A 157 4.15 -8.90 5.18
C VAL A 157 4.32 -9.52 3.81
N SER A 158 4.39 -8.67 2.79
CA SER A 158 4.71 -9.06 1.41
C SER A 158 6.05 -8.44 1.03
N GLY A 159 6.94 -9.26 0.48
CA GLY A 159 8.21 -8.82 -0.07
C GLY A 159 8.06 -7.94 -1.31
N PRO A 160 9.18 -7.45 -1.86
CA PRO A 160 9.16 -6.70 -3.10
C PRO A 160 8.81 -7.62 -4.28
N VAL A 161 7.83 -7.23 -5.09
CA VAL A 161 7.58 -7.90 -6.37
C VAL A 161 8.38 -7.18 -7.45
N ARG A 162 9.16 -7.95 -8.21
CA ARG A 162 9.91 -7.44 -9.36
C ARG A 162 9.25 -7.94 -10.63
N PHE A 163 8.86 -7.02 -11.50
CA PHE A 163 8.44 -7.39 -12.85
C PHE A 163 9.64 -7.81 -13.69
N ASP A 164 9.39 -8.56 -14.77
CA ASP A 164 10.46 -8.96 -15.67
C ASP A 164 11.11 -7.74 -16.33
N ALA A 165 12.39 -7.51 -16.01
CA ALA A 165 13.10 -6.31 -16.44
C ALA A 165 13.32 -6.28 -17.97
N GLY A 166 13.50 -7.44 -18.59
CA GLY A 166 13.66 -7.55 -20.05
C GLY A 166 12.35 -7.24 -20.76
N LEU A 167 11.24 -7.79 -20.24
CA LEU A 167 9.90 -7.49 -20.75
C LEU A 167 9.53 -6.02 -20.54
N ALA A 168 9.73 -5.49 -19.33
CA ALA A 168 9.45 -4.10 -19.02
C ALA A 168 10.26 -3.14 -19.92
N ALA A 169 11.54 -3.43 -20.17
CA ALA A 169 12.37 -2.64 -21.09
C ALA A 169 11.85 -2.71 -22.53
N ARG A 170 11.44 -3.89 -23.02
CA ARG A 170 10.84 -4.04 -24.36
C ARG A 170 9.52 -3.29 -24.48
N VAL A 171 8.69 -3.31 -23.44
CA VAL A 171 7.42 -2.58 -23.40
C VAL A 171 7.66 -1.07 -23.39
N ALA A 172 8.68 -0.61 -22.68
CA ALA A 172 9.00 0.81 -22.56
C ALA A 172 9.70 1.43 -23.80
N ALA A 173 10.36 0.60 -24.64
CA ALA A 173 11.17 1.07 -25.75
C ALA A 173 10.36 1.32 -27.04
N ASP A 174 10.97 2.06 -27.96
CA ASP A 174 10.58 2.17 -29.37
C ASP A 174 9.18 2.77 -29.64
N HIS A 175 8.73 3.70 -28.77
CA HIS A 175 7.49 4.41 -28.98
C HIS A 175 7.69 5.75 -29.71
N GLU A 176 6.66 6.17 -30.44
CA GLU A 176 6.62 7.51 -31.02
C GLU A 176 6.67 8.55 -29.88
N GLY A 177 7.73 9.36 -29.84
CA GLY A 177 7.98 10.31 -28.76
C GLY A 177 9.01 9.84 -27.70
N GLY A 178 9.59 8.65 -27.87
CA GLY A 178 10.67 8.13 -27.01
C GLY A 178 10.22 7.01 -26.07
N ALA A 179 11.13 6.54 -25.22
CA ALA A 179 10.83 5.49 -24.26
C ALA A 179 9.91 5.99 -23.12
N TRP A 180 8.98 5.14 -22.70
CA TRP A 180 8.14 5.43 -21.53
C TRP A 180 8.91 5.26 -20.22
N PRO A 181 8.58 6.06 -19.19
CA PRO A 181 9.26 5.96 -17.90
C PRO A 181 8.97 4.62 -17.22
N LEU A 182 10.00 4.05 -16.59
CA LEU A 182 9.86 2.91 -15.69
C LEU A 182 9.57 3.43 -14.28
N ILE A 183 8.42 3.07 -13.72
CA ILE A 183 7.97 3.56 -12.42
C ILE A 183 7.61 2.40 -11.47
N PRO A 184 7.99 2.48 -10.19
CA PRO A 184 7.50 1.54 -9.19
C PRO A 184 6.06 1.88 -8.78
N THR A 185 5.31 0.87 -8.36
CA THR A 185 4.01 1.08 -7.70
C THR A 185 4.05 0.67 -6.24
N GLN A 186 3.21 1.28 -5.44
CA GLN A 186 2.97 0.92 -4.05
C GLN A 186 1.63 0.20 -3.88
N ALA A 187 0.83 0.09 -4.95
CA ALA A 187 -0.44 -0.63 -4.96
C ALA A 187 -0.23 -2.11 -5.33
N GLY A 188 -1.07 -2.99 -4.78
CA GLY A 188 -1.13 -4.38 -5.21
C GLY A 188 -1.93 -4.50 -6.51
N HIS A 189 -1.47 -5.39 -7.40
CA HIS A 189 -2.06 -5.66 -8.72
C HIS A 189 -2.06 -7.15 -9.02
N ASP A 190 -2.90 -7.61 -9.93
CA ASP A 190 -2.92 -9.01 -10.40
C ASP A 190 -1.57 -9.39 -11.03
N ALA A 191 -0.94 -8.44 -11.72
CA ALA A 191 0.43 -8.56 -12.23
C ALA A 191 1.43 -9.00 -11.16
N GLY A 192 1.29 -8.54 -9.93
CA GLY A 192 2.15 -8.93 -8.82
C GLY A 192 2.01 -10.40 -8.47
N ILE A 193 0.78 -10.90 -8.40
CA ILE A 193 0.49 -12.30 -8.10
C ILE A 193 1.05 -13.22 -9.20
N LEU A 194 0.90 -12.82 -10.46
CA LEU A 194 1.40 -13.60 -11.59
C LEU A 194 2.94 -13.58 -11.68
N ALA A 195 3.56 -12.44 -11.37
CA ALA A 195 5.01 -12.34 -11.29
C ALA A 195 5.59 -13.26 -10.18
N GLU A 196 4.96 -13.30 -9.00
CA GLU A 196 5.33 -14.21 -7.90
C GLU A 196 5.14 -15.69 -8.28
N ALA A 197 4.15 -15.97 -9.13
CA ALA A 197 3.96 -17.31 -9.72
C ALA A 197 4.99 -17.65 -10.82
N GLY A 198 5.95 -16.77 -11.08
CA GLY A 198 7.04 -16.95 -12.05
C GLY A 198 6.61 -16.78 -13.51
N ILE A 199 5.54 -16.01 -13.76
CA ILE A 199 5.14 -15.62 -15.11
C ILE A 199 5.83 -14.31 -15.46
N PRO A 200 6.54 -14.20 -16.60
CA PRO A 200 7.08 -12.93 -17.08
C PRO A 200 5.95 -11.90 -17.18
N THR A 201 6.04 -10.84 -16.39
CA THR A 201 4.94 -9.89 -16.22
C THR A 201 5.44 -8.46 -16.41
N ALA A 202 4.63 -7.63 -17.06
CA ALA A 202 4.80 -6.18 -17.15
C ALA A 202 3.48 -5.47 -16.86
N MET A 203 3.57 -4.19 -16.49
CA MET A 203 2.41 -3.31 -16.32
C MET A 203 2.55 -2.07 -17.17
N LEU A 204 1.44 -1.59 -17.70
CA LEU A 204 1.26 -0.28 -18.28
C LEU A 204 0.40 0.57 -17.34
N PHE A 205 0.83 1.79 -17.05
CA PHE A 205 0.08 2.74 -16.27
C PHE A 205 -0.43 3.89 -17.14
N VAL A 206 -1.69 4.25 -16.98
CA VAL A 206 -2.29 5.46 -17.55
C VAL A 206 -2.27 6.56 -16.49
N ARG A 207 -1.91 7.77 -16.89
CA ARG A 207 -1.84 8.92 -16.00
C ARG A 207 -3.16 9.18 -15.28
N ASN A 208 -3.07 9.33 -13.95
CA ASN A 208 -4.12 9.85 -13.09
C ASN A 208 -3.81 11.32 -12.78
N PRO A 209 -4.58 12.28 -13.30
CA PRO A 209 -4.25 13.70 -13.17
C PRO A 209 -4.31 14.23 -11.75
N THR A 210 -5.07 13.59 -10.87
CA THR A 210 -5.26 14.01 -9.48
C THR A 210 -4.39 13.25 -8.50
N GLY A 211 -4.00 12.02 -8.83
CA GLY A 211 -3.37 11.06 -7.90
C GLY A 211 -4.33 10.54 -6.83
N VAL A 212 -5.62 10.86 -6.94
CA VAL A 212 -6.66 10.35 -6.03
C VAL A 212 -6.99 8.92 -6.41
N SER A 213 -7.10 8.04 -5.41
CA SER A 213 -7.52 6.65 -5.55
C SER A 213 -8.41 6.23 -4.39
N HIS A 214 -9.20 5.17 -4.54
CA HIS A 214 -10.20 4.67 -3.58
C HIS A 214 -11.26 5.73 -3.21
N SER A 215 -11.60 6.60 -4.13
CA SER A 215 -12.55 7.70 -3.99
C SER A 215 -13.32 7.91 -5.29
N PRO A 216 -14.54 8.48 -5.24
CA PRO A 216 -15.31 8.82 -6.45
C PRO A 216 -14.60 9.81 -7.40
N GLU A 217 -13.60 10.53 -6.91
CA GLU A 217 -12.80 11.47 -7.70
C GLU A 217 -11.63 10.81 -8.45
N GLU A 218 -11.44 9.49 -8.29
CA GLU A 218 -10.45 8.75 -9.08
C GLU A 218 -10.86 8.73 -10.55
N HIS A 219 -10.00 9.25 -11.41
CA HIS A 219 -10.26 9.22 -12.85
C HIS A 219 -8.97 9.27 -13.68
N ALA A 220 -9.10 8.95 -14.96
CA ALA A 220 -8.10 9.21 -15.98
C ALA A 220 -8.73 9.98 -17.14
N GLU A 221 -7.99 10.87 -17.77
CA GLU A 221 -8.46 11.61 -18.93
C GLU A 221 -8.71 10.66 -20.11
N PRO A 222 -9.85 10.80 -20.85
CA PRO A 222 -10.14 9.93 -21.98
C PRO A 222 -9.03 9.90 -23.05
N ALA A 223 -8.33 11.02 -23.25
CA ALA A 223 -7.19 11.08 -24.16
C ALA A 223 -6.03 10.18 -23.70
N ASP A 224 -5.70 10.20 -22.41
CA ASP A 224 -4.66 9.35 -21.84
C ASP A 224 -5.06 7.86 -21.85
N CYS A 225 -6.35 7.57 -21.62
CA CYS A 225 -6.88 6.21 -21.75
C CYS A 225 -6.74 5.66 -23.17
N LEU A 226 -6.99 6.47 -24.19
CA LEU A 226 -6.80 6.07 -25.59
C LEU A 226 -5.33 5.77 -25.89
N VAL A 227 -4.40 6.59 -25.38
CA VAL A 227 -2.96 6.31 -25.47
C VAL A 227 -2.61 4.99 -24.79
N GLY A 228 -3.17 4.73 -23.59
CA GLY A 228 -2.96 3.49 -22.86
C GLY A 228 -3.46 2.26 -23.59
N VAL A 229 -4.64 2.34 -24.20
CA VAL A 229 -5.21 1.24 -25.02
C VAL A 229 -4.36 0.98 -26.26
N ALA A 230 -3.93 2.04 -26.96
CA ALA A 230 -3.03 1.91 -28.10
C ALA A 230 -1.68 1.29 -27.70
N ALA A 231 -1.14 1.72 -26.54
CA ALA A 231 0.07 1.17 -25.94
C ALA A 231 -0.04 -0.34 -25.65
N LEU A 232 -1.17 -0.76 -25.09
CA LEU A 232 -1.41 -2.18 -24.83
C LEU A 232 -1.52 -2.97 -26.14
N ALA A 233 -2.24 -2.47 -27.13
CA ALA A 233 -2.39 -3.13 -28.43
C ALA A 233 -1.04 -3.32 -29.12
N ASP A 234 -0.24 -2.25 -29.24
CA ASP A 234 1.12 -2.29 -29.80
C ASP A 234 2.04 -3.26 -29.03
N THR A 235 1.95 -3.25 -27.70
CA THR A 235 2.69 -4.20 -26.85
C THR A 235 2.33 -5.65 -27.18
N LEU A 236 1.04 -5.97 -27.29
CA LEU A 236 0.58 -7.32 -27.58
C LEU A 236 1.01 -7.77 -28.99
N GLU A 237 0.92 -6.92 -29.99
CA GLU A 237 1.40 -7.23 -31.35
C GLU A 237 2.90 -7.54 -31.37
N ARG A 238 3.71 -6.73 -30.68
CA ARG A 238 5.16 -6.93 -30.57
C ARG A 238 5.58 -8.15 -29.76
N LEU A 239 4.75 -8.58 -28.81
CA LEU A 239 5.02 -9.78 -28.01
C LEU A 239 4.56 -11.06 -28.69
N ALA A 240 3.58 -10.99 -29.62
CA ALA A 240 3.06 -12.12 -30.38
C ALA A 240 3.83 -12.41 -31.68
N SER A 241 4.70 -11.48 -32.13
CA SER A 241 5.55 -11.62 -33.29
C SER A 241 6.91 -12.23 -32.94
#